data_eca88e745bdf19046fa8bc10d107ae30
#
_entry.id   eca88e745bdf19046fa8bc10d107ae30
#
_cell.length_a   1.000
_cell.length_b   1.000
_cell.length_c   1.000
_cell.angle_alpha   90.00
_cell.angle_beta   90.00
_cell.angle_gamma   90.00
#
_symmetry.space_group_name_H-M   'P 1'
#
loop_
_entity.id
_entity.type
_entity.pdbx_description
1 polymer ?
#
loop_
_entity_poly.entity_id
_entity_poly.type
_entity_poly.pdbx_seq_one_letter_code
_entity_poly.pdbx_strand_id
1 'polypeptide(L)'
;MKRKDFLSTLLPLGAVLAASASTKNVVIESSKIPPYLKKGDTIGISSPAGYITLQEIEPAILKLKEWGFNIKIGTTIGKRDFTFGGTDAERLADFQQMLDDEKVSCILCARGGYGFIRIIDSLNFKKFTKKPKWIIGFSDITVLHSHLNANFGIASIHSKMCNSFPDDWAKADDVQKESIESIKKCLVGEKMKYTITPNAKNKTGIAYGELVGGNLKTIESLSGSKSDIDTTGKILFVEDTGEYLYSLDRMFWNLKRSGKLNKLSALLIGGFKIKKDDVGEEFGKSIEEIVLEKVAAYNYPVCFDFAVGHQKNNFALKCGVQHKLSVHLNECMLIEVK
;
A
#
# COMPACT_ATOMS: atom_id res chain seq x y z
N MET A 1 -27.57 59.72 -30.14
CA MET A 1 -28.51 59.00 -29.24
C MET A 1 -27.99 59.04 -27.84
N LYS A 2 -28.76 59.61 -26.93
CA LYS A 2 -28.29 60.04 -25.61
C LYS A 2 -28.35 58.91 -24.59
N ARG A 3 -27.37 58.89 -23.72
CA ARG A 3 -27.03 57.94 -22.62
C ARG A 3 -27.99 58.07 -21.41
N LYS A 4 -29.31 57.92 -21.55
CA LYS A 4 -30.26 58.17 -20.47
C LYS A 4 -31.57 57.38 -20.59
N ASP A 5 -31.57 56.07 -20.85
CA ASP A 5 -32.80 55.27 -20.74
C ASP A 5 -32.51 53.81 -20.44
N PHE A 6 -31.70 53.59 -19.40
CA PHE A 6 -31.41 52.23 -18.90
C PHE A 6 -31.46 52.15 -17.38
N LEU A 7 -32.47 52.77 -16.78
CA LEU A 7 -32.69 52.72 -15.34
C LEU A 7 -34.18 52.89 -15.02
N SER A 8 -34.99 51.86 -15.29
CA SER A 8 -36.28 51.70 -14.60
C SER A 8 -36.96 50.39 -15.00
N THR A 9 -36.56 49.27 -14.40
CA THR A 9 -37.42 48.10 -14.13
C THR A 9 -36.73 47.21 -13.08
N LEU A 10 -36.71 47.67 -11.84
CA LEU A 10 -36.46 46.82 -10.68
C LEU A 10 -37.83 46.51 -10.06
N LEU A 11 -38.35 45.34 -10.34
CA LEU A 11 -39.37 44.70 -9.50
C LEU A 11 -38.74 43.56 -8.71
N PRO A 12 -38.98 43.47 -7.40
CA PRO A 12 -38.38 42.43 -6.60
C PRO A 12 -39.23 41.16 -6.62
N LEU A 13 -38.80 40.14 -7.37
CA LEU A 13 -39.30 38.80 -7.15
C LEU A 13 -38.31 38.08 -6.22
N GLY A 14 -38.61 38.11 -4.93
CA GLY A 14 -37.99 37.24 -3.94
C GLY A 14 -38.39 35.79 -4.16
N ALA A 15 -37.65 35.08 -4.98
CA ALA A 15 -37.67 33.64 -5.02
C ALA A 15 -36.49 33.13 -4.17
N VAL A 16 -36.79 32.79 -2.91
CA VAL A 16 -35.89 32.00 -2.07
C VAL A 16 -35.78 30.63 -2.72
N LEU A 17 -34.80 30.44 -3.56
CA LEU A 17 -34.32 29.11 -3.96
C LEU A 17 -33.66 28.48 -2.74
N ALA A 18 -34.45 27.74 -1.95
CA ALA A 18 -33.91 26.76 -1.02
C ALA A 18 -33.16 25.73 -1.85
N ALA A 19 -31.85 25.94 -2.01
CA ALA A 19 -30.95 24.92 -2.50
C ALA A 19 -30.95 23.79 -1.46
N SER A 20 -31.78 22.78 -1.68
CA SER A 20 -31.66 21.50 -0.98
C SER A 20 -30.27 20.95 -1.33
N ALA A 21 -29.32 21.22 -0.47
CA ALA A 21 -28.06 20.51 -0.44
C ALA A 21 -28.39 19.04 -0.18
N SER A 22 -28.61 18.28 -1.24
CA SER A 22 -28.64 16.83 -1.17
C SER A 22 -27.25 16.41 -0.69
N THR A 23 -27.11 16.24 0.61
CA THR A 23 -25.99 15.50 1.17
C THR A 23 -26.13 14.09 0.63
N LYS A 24 -25.49 13.81 -0.49
CA LYS A 24 -25.18 12.42 -0.85
C LYS A 24 -24.43 11.88 0.34
N ASN A 25 -25.13 11.09 1.17
CA ASN A 25 -24.45 10.18 2.08
C ASN A 25 -23.54 9.35 1.20
N VAL A 26 -22.26 9.67 1.17
CA VAL A 26 -21.23 8.80 0.62
C VAL A 26 -21.25 7.60 1.54
N VAL A 27 -22.03 6.58 1.17
CA VAL A 27 -21.90 5.25 1.76
C VAL A 27 -20.49 4.84 1.38
N ILE A 28 -19.58 4.94 2.32
CA ILE A 28 -18.25 4.34 2.19
C ILE A 28 -18.54 2.85 2.18
N GLU A 29 -18.68 2.26 0.99
CA GLU A 29 -18.74 0.80 0.84
C GLU A 29 -17.46 0.27 1.51
N SER A 30 -17.64 -0.52 2.56
CA SER A 30 -16.51 -1.17 3.22
C SER A 30 -15.79 -2.03 2.20
N SER A 31 -14.46 -1.92 2.14
CA SER A 31 -13.65 -2.73 1.24
C SER A 31 -14.00 -4.21 1.36
N LYS A 32 -14.04 -4.90 0.23
CA LYS A 32 -14.27 -6.34 0.18
C LYS A 32 -13.05 -7.06 0.75
N ILE A 33 -13.21 -7.70 1.89
CA ILE A 33 -12.17 -8.51 2.53
C ILE A 33 -12.23 -9.92 1.92
N PRO A 34 -11.16 -10.41 1.27
CA PRO A 34 -11.11 -11.79 0.80
C PRO A 34 -11.29 -12.79 1.94
N PRO A 35 -11.81 -14.01 1.70
CA PRO A 35 -11.91 -15.03 2.72
C PRO A 35 -10.57 -15.35 3.37
N TYR A 36 -10.54 -15.48 4.69
CA TYR A 36 -9.34 -15.89 5.41
C TYR A 36 -9.02 -17.37 5.15
N LEU A 37 -7.73 -17.69 5.11
CA LEU A 37 -7.26 -19.03 4.78
C LEU A 37 -7.42 -20.00 5.94
N LYS A 38 -7.63 -21.27 5.57
CA LYS A 38 -7.67 -22.43 6.48
C LYS A 38 -6.57 -23.41 6.08
N LYS A 39 -6.21 -24.32 6.99
CA LYS A 39 -5.31 -25.43 6.66
C LYS A 39 -5.84 -26.19 5.44
N GLY A 40 -4.94 -26.51 4.51
CA GLY A 40 -5.26 -27.14 3.24
C GLY A 40 -5.55 -26.17 2.09
N ASP A 41 -5.76 -24.88 2.36
CA ASP A 41 -5.91 -23.89 1.28
C ASP A 41 -4.61 -23.72 0.49
N THR A 42 -4.72 -23.32 -0.77
CA THR A 42 -3.58 -23.20 -1.68
C THR A 42 -3.10 -21.77 -1.82
N ILE A 43 -1.82 -21.55 -1.59
CA ILE A 43 -1.11 -20.30 -1.90
C ILE A 43 -0.39 -20.47 -3.24
N GLY A 44 -0.73 -19.62 -4.22
CA GLY A 44 0.00 -19.49 -5.47
C GLY A 44 1.21 -18.58 -5.29
N ILE A 45 2.37 -18.97 -5.82
CA ILE A 45 3.60 -18.16 -5.82
C ILE A 45 3.90 -17.79 -7.27
N SER A 46 3.98 -16.50 -7.58
CA SER A 46 4.28 -15.97 -8.92
C SER A 46 5.32 -14.86 -8.84
N SER A 47 6.13 -14.69 -9.88
CA SER A 47 7.12 -13.61 -10.01
C SER A 47 6.69 -12.60 -11.08
N PRO A 48 5.71 -11.72 -10.77
CA PRO A 48 5.13 -10.82 -11.77
C PRO A 48 6.01 -9.59 -12.07
N ALA A 49 7.08 -9.40 -11.33
CA ALA A 49 8.02 -8.28 -11.45
C ALA A 49 9.46 -8.78 -11.69
N GLY A 50 10.31 -8.75 -10.67
CA GLY A 50 11.71 -9.13 -10.77
C GLY A 50 11.95 -10.65 -10.84
N TYR A 51 13.07 -11.06 -11.43
CA TYR A 51 13.53 -12.44 -11.49
C TYR A 51 13.85 -13.02 -10.11
N ILE A 52 13.49 -14.29 -9.91
CA ILE A 52 13.84 -15.08 -8.73
C ILE A 52 13.91 -16.55 -9.10
N THR A 53 14.80 -17.29 -8.46
CA THR A 53 14.99 -18.73 -8.65
C THR A 53 14.07 -19.55 -7.75
N LEU A 54 13.91 -20.83 -8.10
CA LEU A 54 13.21 -21.79 -7.23
C LEU A 54 13.93 -21.96 -5.88
N GLN A 55 15.27 -21.98 -5.90
CA GLN A 55 16.08 -22.11 -4.68
C GLN A 55 15.85 -20.92 -3.71
N GLU A 56 15.77 -19.70 -4.23
CA GLU A 56 15.54 -18.51 -3.40
C GLU A 56 14.14 -18.46 -2.77
N ILE A 57 13.14 -19.16 -3.31
CA ILE A 57 11.80 -19.24 -2.72
C ILE A 57 11.58 -20.47 -1.85
N GLU A 58 12.52 -21.42 -1.80
CA GLU A 58 12.39 -22.67 -1.06
C GLU A 58 12.13 -22.46 0.45
N PRO A 59 12.82 -21.52 1.14
CA PRO A 59 12.55 -21.24 2.55
C PRO A 59 11.09 -20.80 2.79
N ALA A 60 10.53 -19.99 1.89
CA ALA A 60 9.13 -19.59 1.96
C ALA A 60 8.19 -20.78 1.74
N ILE A 61 8.47 -21.65 0.76
CA ILE A 61 7.67 -22.85 0.48
C ILE A 61 7.63 -23.75 1.73
N LEU A 62 8.78 -24.00 2.35
CA LEU A 62 8.88 -24.84 3.55
C LEU A 62 8.06 -24.25 4.71
N LYS A 63 8.20 -22.96 4.98
CA LYS A 63 7.48 -22.27 6.05
C LYS A 63 5.96 -22.25 5.81
N LEU A 64 5.52 -21.97 4.60
CA LEU A 64 4.10 -21.98 4.25
C LEU A 64 3.47 -23.37 4.36
N LYS A 65 4.21 -24.43 4.00
CA LYS A 65 3.80 -25.83 4.22
C LYS A 65 3.75 -26.18 5.71
N GLU A 66 4.70 -25.72 6.51
CA GLU A 66 4.68 -25.86 7.97
C GLU A 66 3.43 -25.22 8.59
N TRP A 67 2.96 -24.09 8.04
CA TRP A 67 1.70 -23.46 8.45
C TRP A 67 0.45 -24.25 8.01
N GLY A 68 0.63 -25.29 7.18
CA GLY A 68 -0.43 -26.20 6.72
C GLY A 68 -1.08 -25.80 5.39
N PHE A 69 -0.44 -24.95 4.59
CA PHE A 69 -0.93 -24.55 3.27
C PHE A 69 -0.36 -25.42 2.14
N ASN A 70 -1.15 -25.63 1.10
CA ASN A 70 -0.69 -26.19 -0.15
C ASN A 70 -0.03 -25.08 -1.01
N ILE A 71 0.97 -25.45 -1.83
CA ILE A 71 1.70 -24.48 -2.66
C ILE A 71 1.52 -24.83 -4.13
N LYS A 72 1.13 -23.82 -4.91
CA LYS A 72 1.15 -23.85 -6.38
C LYS A 72 2.22 -22.88 -6.86
N ILE A 73 3.23 -23.40 -7.57
CA ILE A 73 4.32 -22.59 -8.12
C ILE A 73 3.93 -22.13 -9.51
N GLY A 74 4.06 -20.83 -9.77
CA GLY A 74 3.83 -20.20 -11.06
C GLY A 74 4.95 -20.48 -12.05
N THR A 75 4.62 -20.38 -13.32
CA THR A 75 5.54 -20.66 -14.43
C THR A 75 6.64 -19.61 -14.58
N THR A 76 6.51 -18.46 -13.93
CA THR A 76 7.52 -17.38 -13.94
C THR A 76 8.66 -17.62 -12.96
N ILE A 77 8.52 -18.56 -12.01
CA ILE A 77 9.60 -18.90 -11.09
C ILE A 77 10.73 -19.58 -11.85
N GLY A 78 11.94 -19.02 -11.76
CA GLY A 78 13.13 -19.45 -12.48
C GLY A 78 13.24 -18.91 -13.93
N LYS A 79 12.17 -18.31 -14.48
CA LYS A 79 12.27 -17.63 -15.78
C LYS A 79 12.93 -16.27 -15.62
N ARG A 80 13.72 -15.90 -16.64
CA ARG A 80 14.46 -14.66 -16.66
C ARG A 80 14.41 -13.97 -18.02
N ASP A 81 14.07 -12.69 -18.02
CA ASP A 81 14.25 -11.75 -19.11
C ASP A 81 14.94 -10.50 -18.55
N PHE A 82 16.28 -10.43 -18.69
CA PHE A 82 17.14 -9.45 -18.02
C PHE A 82 16.90 -9.39 -16.51
N THR A 83 16.21 -8.34 -16.02
CA THR A 83 15.89 -8.15 -14.59
C THR A 83 14.53 -8.72 -14.21
N PHE A 84 13.69 -9.10 -15.18
CA PHE A 84 12.32 -9.53 -14.99
C PHE A 84 12.19 -11.05 -14.78
N GLY A 85 11.11 -11.47 -14.14
CA GLY A 85 10.72 -12.88 -13.98
C GLY A 85 10.13 -13.49 -15.27
N GLY A 86 10.72 -13.20 -16.42
CA GLY A 86 10.26 -13.53 -17.77
C GLY A 86 9.76 -12.30 -18.53
N THR A 87 9.40 -12.50 -19.80
CA THR A 87 8.82 -11.45 -20.66
C THR A 87 7.51 -10.90 -20.08
N ASP A 88 7.07 -9.73 -20.55
CA ASP A 88 5.77 -9.16 -20.14
C ASP A 88 4.63 -10.15 -20.41
N ALA A 89 4.65 -10.85 -21.54
CA ALA A 89 3.64 -11.85 -21.90
C ALA A 89 3.63 -13.05 -20.94
N GLU A 90 4.78 -13.55 -20.55
CA GLU A 90 4.91 -14.68 -19.61
C GLU A 90 4.44 -14.29 -18.22
N ARG A 91 4.84 -13.11 -17.72
CA ARG A 91 4.43 -12.59 -16.39
C ARG A 91 2.92 -12.33 -16.36
N LEU A 92 2.38 -11.76 -17.43
CA LEU A 92 0.94 -11.54 -17.59
C LEU A 92 0.18 -12.87 -17.57
N ALA A 93 0.59 -13.85 -18.37
CA ALA A 93 -0.08 -15.13 -18.46
C ALA A 93 -0.05 -15.91 -17.14
N ASP A 94 1.10 -15.95 -16.47
CA ASP A 94 1.25 -16.64 -15.19
C ASP A 94 0.39 -15.98 -14.09
N PHE A 95 0.47 -14.66 -13.97
CA PHE A 95 -0.30 -13.94 -12.95
C PHE A 95 -1.80 -14.00 -13.22
N GLN A 96 -2.22 -13.90 -14.48
CA GLN A 96 -3.62 -14.08 -14.89
C GLN A 96 -4.13 -15.46 -14.53
N GLN A 97 -3.34 -16.51 -14.79
CA GLN A 97 -3.71 -17.88 -14.41
C GLN A 97 -3.92 -18.01 -12.90
N MET A 98 -3.04 -17.38 -12.08
CA MET A 98 -3.21 -17.38 -10.62
C MET A 98 -4.45 -16.61 -10.16
N LEU A 99 -4.77 -15.48 -10.82
CA LEU A 99 -5.99 -14.72 -10.54
C LEU A 99 -7.25 -15.54 -10.84
N ASP A 100 -7.23 -16.30 -11.93
CA ASP A 100 -8.39 -17.03 -12.45
C ASP A 100 -8.60 -18.41 -11.81
N ASP A 101 -7.57 -19.00 -11.21
CA ASP A 101 -7.64 -20.34 -10.62
C ASP A 101 -8.42 -20.32 -9.29
N GLU A 102 -9.61 -20.90 -9.30
CA GLU A 102 -10.49 -20.97 -8.12
C GLU A 102 -9.92 -21.82 -6.97
N LYS A 103 -8.92 -22.68 -7.23
CA LYS A 103 -8.24 -23.47 -6.19
C LYS A 103 -7.19 -22.67 -5.43
N VAL A 104 -6.76 -21.51 -5.96
CA VAL A 104 -5.81 -20.61 -5.32
C VAL A 104 -6.57 -19.63 -4.42
N SER A 105 -6.35 -19.68 -3.12
CA SER A 105 -6.98 -18.82 -2.11
C SER A 105 -6.18 -17.55 -1.81
N CYS A 106 -4.86 -17.55 -2.13
CA CYS A 106 -3.96 -16.43 -1.94
C CYS A 106 -2.88 -16.46 -3.03
N ILE A 107 -2.43 -15.28 -3.48
CA ILE A 107 -1.25 -15.14 -4.35
C ILE A 107 -0.18 -14.41 -3.57
N LEU A 108 0.96 -15.07 -3.33
CA LEU A 108 2.17 -14.48 -2.79
C LEU A 108 3.10 -14.12 -3.94
N CYS A 109 3.35 -12.83 -4.14
CA CYS A 109 4.37 -12.37 -5.07
C CYS A 109 5.75 -12.79 -4.56
N ALA A 110 6.53 -13.46 -5.40
CA ALA A 110 7.81 -14.02 -4.98
C ALA A 110 8.85 -12.94 -4.71
N ARG A 111 8.82 -11.86 -5.49
CA ARG A 111 9.75 -10.73 -5.40
C ARG A 111 9.12 -9.46 -5.99
N GLY A 112 9.56 -8.28 -5.49
CA GLY A 112 9.36 -6.98 -6.12
C GLY A 112 10.39 -6.70 -7.22
N GLY A 113 11.03 -5.55 -7.17
CA GLY A 113 11.94 -5.07 -8.19
C GLY A 113 11.24 -4.04 -9.08
N TYR A 114 11.06 -4.32 -10.35
CA TYR A 114 10.33 -3.48 -11.29
C TYR A 114 9.62 -4.35 -12.33
N GLY A 115 8.43 -3.94 -12.76
CA GLY A 115 7.79 -4.53 -13.93
C GLY A 115 6.31 -4.81 -13.79
N PHE A 116 5.70 -4.74 -12.60
CA PHE A 116 4.26 -4.99 -12.46
C PHE A 116 3.43 -3.93 -13.21
N ILE A 117 3.88 -2.68 -13.21
CA ILE A 117 3.23 -1.57 -13.94
C ILE A 117 3.11 -1.84 -15.46
N ARG A 118 3.99 -2.67 -16.03
CA ARG A 118 3.99 -3.01 -17.47
C ARG A 118 2.86 -3.96 -17.87
N ILE A 119 2.33 -4.72 -16.91
CA ILE A 119 1.31 -5.76 -17.16
C ILE A 119 -0.05 -5.46 -16.53
N ILE A 120 -0.14 -4.51 -15.59
CA ILE A 120 -1.36 -4.26 -14.80
C ILE A 120 -2.59 -3.95 -15.66
N ASP A 121 -2.44 -3.13 -16.69
CA ASP A 121 -3.56 -2.71 -17.55
C ASP A 121 -4.03 -3.82 -18.51
N SER A 122 -3.23 -4.89 -18.69
CA SER A 122 -3.57 -6.06 -19.50
C SER A 122 -4.23 -7.18 -18.69
N LEU A 123 -4.22 -7.10 -17.36
CA LEU A 123 -4.85 -8.08 -16.49
C LEU A 123 -6.38 -7.94 -16.50
N ASN A 124 -7.07 -9.09 -16.53
CA ASN A 124 -8.51 -9.17 -16.43
C ASN A 124 -8.94 -9.58 -15.01
N PHE A 125 -9.51 -8.66 -14.28
CA PHE A 125 -9.94 -8.87 -12.90
C PHE A 125 -11.39 -9.40 -12.77
N LYS A 126 -12.10 -9.69 -13.87
CA LYS A 126 -13.53 -10.05 -13.86
C LYS A 126 -13.85 -11.28 -13.00
N LYS A 127 -13.01 -12.32 -13.03
CA LYS A 127 -13.19 -13.49 -12.16
C LYS A 127 -12.76 -13.18 -10.72
N PHE A 128 -11.61 -12.52 -10.57
CA PHE A 128 -11.09 -12.13 -9.27
C PHE A 128 -12.06 -11.27 -8.46
N THR A 129 -12.74 -10.30 -9.07
CA THR A 129 -13.70 -9.44 -8.36
C THR A 129 -14.96 -10.18 -7.90
N LYS A 130 -15.32 -11.31 -8.54
CA LYS A 130 -16.42 -12.18 -8.11
C LYS A 130 -16.03 -13.08 -6.95
N LYS A 131 -14.79 -13.60 -6.96
CA LYS A 131 -14.22 -14.46 -5.93
C LYS A 131 -12.85 -13.91 -5.52
N PRO A 132 -12.80 -12.83 -4.72
CA PRO A 132 -11.54 -12.22 -4.34
C PRO A 132 -10.71 -13.17 -3.48
N LYS A 133 -9.40 -13.09 -3.65
CA LYS A 133 -8.39 -13.81 -2.89
C LYS A 133 -7.33 -12.83 -2.39
N TRP A 134 -6.62 -13.20 -1.34
CA TRP A 134 -5.56 -12.36 -0.83
C TRP A 134 -4.42 -12.23 -1.83
N ILE A 135 -3.90 -11.02 -1.99
CA ILE A 135 -2.68 -10.73 -2.73
C ILE A 135 -1.66 -10.22 -1.73
N ILE A 136 -0.46 -10.81 -1.75
CA ILE A 136 0.62 -10.48 -0.81
C ILE A 136 1.84 -9.99 -1.59
N GLY A 137 2.42 -8.88 -1.14
CA GLY A 137 3.67 -8.33 -1.67
C GLY A 137 3.95 -6.94 -1.14
N PHE A 138 5.06 -6.33 -1.55
CA PHE A 138 5.40 -4.92 -1.28
C PHE A 138 6.33 -4.38 -2.38
N SER A 139 6.85 -3.16 -2.21
CA SER A 139 7.72 -2.53 -3.20
C SER A 139 6.96 -2.33 -4.53
N ASP A 140 7.44 -2.86 -5.66
CA ASP A 140 6.77 -2.78 -6.96
C ASP A 140 5.31 -3.31 -6.96
N ILE A 141 4.96 -4.23 -6.03
CA ILE A 141 3.60 -4.75 -5.89
C ILE A 141 2.64 -3.68 -5.34
N THR A 142 3.13 -2.56 -4.87
CA THR A 142 2.32 -1.38 -4.53
C THR A 142 1.42 -0.96 -5.71
N VAL A 143 1.85 -1.16 -6.96
CA VAL A 143 1.02 -0.95 -8.16
C VAL A 143 -0.29 -1.73 -8.05
N LEU A 144 -0.19 -3.02 -7.69
CA LEU A 144 -1.37 -3.89 -7.58
C LEU A 144 -2.24 -3.54 -6.37
N HIS A 145 -1.62 -3.30 -5.20
CA HIS A 145 -2.37 -2.87 -4.00
C HIS A 145 -3.19 -1.61 -4.29
N SER A 146 -2.56 -0.61 -4.92
CA SER A 146 -3.21 0.63 -5.32
C SER A 146 -4.34 0.38 -6.33
N HIS A 147 -4.09 -0.45 -7.35
CA HIS A 147 -5.07 -0.78 -8.39
C HIS A 147 -6.30 -1.51 -7.81
N LEU A 148 -6.08 -2.49 -6.92
CA LEU A 148 -7.18 -3.24 -6.27
C LEU A 148 -8.04 -2.34 -5.38
N ASN A 149 -7.41 -1.43 -4.63
CA ASN A 149 -8.11 -0.48 -3.79
C ASN A 149 -8.90 0.54 -4.62
N ALA A 150 -8.23 1.19 -5.59
CA ALA A 150 -8.84 2.27 -6.37
C ALA A 150 -10.00 1.81 -7.26
N ASN A 151 -9.90 0.61 -7.87
CA ASN A 151 -10.88 0.18 -8.86
C ASN A 151 -11.93 -0.78 -8.32
N PHE A 152 -11.63 -1.52 -7.26
CA PHE A 152 -12.51 -2.62 -6.82
C PHE A 152 -12.84 -2.58 -5.32
N GLY A 153 -12.18 -1.74 -4.53
CA GLY A 153 -12.32 -1.74 -3.08
C GLY A 153 -12.00 -3.11 -2.47
N ILE A 154 -11.00 -3.84 -2.99
CA ILE A 154 -10.62 -5.17 -2.49
C ILE A 154 -9.37 -5.06 -1.64
N ALA A 155 -9.42 -5.64 -0.44
CA ALA A 155 -8.30 -5.67 0.49
C ALA A 155 -7.16 -6.58 -0.02
N SER A 156 -5.92 -6.22 0.36
CA SER A 156 -4.70 -6.94 0.04
C SER A 156 -3.72 -6.86 1.21
N ILE A 157 -2.58 -7.55 1.15
CA ILE A 157 -1.60 -7.58 2.24
C ILE A 157 -0.26 -7.05 1.75
N HIS A 158 0.15 -5.88 2.24
CA HIS A 158 1.51 -5.39 2.11
C HIS A 158 2.40 -6.11 3.11
N SER A 159 3.38 -6.87 2.64
CA SER A 159 4.32 -7.58 3.52
C SER A 159 5.56 -8.07 2.80
N LYS A 160 6.49 -8.63 3.55
CA LYS A 160 7.63 -9.39 2.99
C LYS A 160 7.15 -10.45 2.00
N MET A 161 8.02 -10.76 1.03
CA MET A 161 7.81 -11.72 -0.06
C MET A 161 8.76 -12.92 0.09
N CYS A 162 8.72 -13.89 -0.84
CA CYS A 162 9.47 -15.14 -0.72
C CYS A 162 10.98 -14.92 -0.49
N ASN A 163 11.58 -13.95 -1.18
CA ASN A 163 13.00 -13.62 -1.04
C ASN A 163 13.41 -13.02 0.31
N SER A 164 12.48 -12.88 1.24
CA SER A 164 12.74 -12.34 2.58
C SER A 164 12.61 -13.38 3.68
N PHE A 165 12.21 -14.61 3.33
CA PHE A 165 12.18 -15.72 4.27
C PHE A 165 13.61 -16.18 4.56
N PRO A 166 13.98 -16.43 5.83
CA PRO A 166 15.33 -16.85 6.17
C PRO A 166 15.60 -18.28 5.70
N ASP A 167 16.79 -18.52 5.16
CA ASP A 167 17.25 -19.86 4.76
C ASP A 167 17.28 -20.83 5.92
N ASP A 168 17.65 -20.36 7.11
CA ASP A 168 17.68 -21.10 8.36
C ASP A 168 16.82 -20.37 9.40
N TRP A 169 15.63 -20.91 9.64
CA TRP A 169 14.70 -20.33 10.61
C TRP A 169 15.26 -20.29 12.04
N ALA A 170 16.11 -21.26 12.43
CA ALA A 170 16.69 -21.29 13.77
C ALA A 170 17.65 -20.12 14.00
N LYS A 171 18.37 -19.70 12.96
CA LYS A 171 19.35 -18.60 13.02
C LYS A 171 18.74 -17.21 12.79
N ALA A 172 17.50 -17.14 12.30
CA ALA A 172 16.81 -15.88 12.13
C ALA A 172 16.59 -15.21 13.49
N ASP A 173 16.74 -13.88 13.53
CA ASP A 173 16.42 -13.12 14.75
C ASP A 173 14.90 -12.95 14.94
N ASP A 174 14.52 -12.52 16.12
CA ASP A 174 13.12 -12.43 16.52
C ASP A 174 12.33 -11.44 15.63
N VAL A 175 12.91 -10.31 15.25
CA VAL A 175 12.26 -9.31 14.40
C VAL A 175 11.96 -9.87 13.00
N GLN A 176 12.88 -10.65 12.45
CA GLN A 176 12.67 -11.32 11.16
C GLN A 176 11.57 -12.38 11.27
N LYS A 177 11.62 -13.20 12.33
CA LYS A 177 10.60 -14.22 12.62
C LYS A 177 9.21 -13.58 12.79
N GLU A 178 9.10 -12.57 13.64
CA GLU A 178 7.84 -11.84 13.87
C GLU A 178 7.29 -11.22 12.61
N SER A 179 8.14 -10.62 11.77
CA SER A 179 7.73 -10.05 10.50
C SER A 179 7.13 -11.10 9.55
N ILE A 180 7.74 -12.29 9.46
CA ILE A 180 7.23 -13.40 8.65
C ILE A 180 5.96 -14.00 9.27
N GLU A 181 5.93 -14.25 10.58
CA GLU A 181 4.75 -14.78 11.27
C GLU A 181 3.53 -13.83 11.18
N SER A 182 3.76 -12.52 11.06
CA SER A 182 2.69 -11.55 10.85
C SER A 182 1.90 -11.81 9.55
N ILE A 183 2.53 -12.41 8.53
CA ILE A 183 1.86 -12.82 7.28
C ILE A 183 0.82 -13.90 7.58
N LYS A 184 1.21 -14.93 8.35
CA LYS A 184 0.30 -16.00 8.77
C LYS A 184 -0.90 -15.43 9.52
N LYS A 185 -0.63 -14.57 10.54
CA LYS A 185 -1.67 -13.93 11.33
C LYS A 185 -2.68 -13.19 10.47
N CYS A 186 -2.20 -12.37 9.51
CA CYS A 186 -3.07 -11.69 8.55
C CYS A 186 -3.91 -12.67 7.73
N LEU A 187 -3.29 -13.76 7.21
CA LEU A 187 -3.95 -14.73 6.35
C LEU A 187 -5.03 -15.53 7.06
N VAL A 188 -4.86 -15.87 8.33
CA VAL A 188 -5.84 -16.64 9.12
C VAL A 188 -6.88 -15.77 9.83
N GLY A 189 -6.85 -14.46 9.62
CA GLY A 189 -7.87 -13.53 10.13
C GLY A 189 -7.64 -13.04 11.56
N GLU A 190 -6.44 -13.17 12.09
CA GLU A 190 -6.13 -12.53 13.37
C GLU A 190 -6.23 -11.01 13.23
N LYS A 191 -6.80 -10.36 14.23
CA LYS A 191 -6.81 -8.89 14.33
C LYS A 191 -5.42 -8.40 14.65
N MET A 192 -4.91 -7.54 13.77
CA MET A 192 -3.54 -7.07 13.88
C MET A 192 -3.45 -5.86 14.83
N LYS A 193 -2.43 -5.89 15.69
CA LYS A 193 -2.05 -4.80 16.56
C LYS A 193 -0.54 -4.59 16.46
N TYR A 194 -0.12 -3.37 16.20
CA TYR A 194 1.29 -2.98 16.07
C TYR A 194 1.59 -1.88 17.10
N THR A 195 2.59 -2.12 17.93
CA THR A 195 3.16 -1.11 18.82
C THR A 195 4.36 -0.48 18.12
N ILE A 196 4.45 0.84 18.18
CA ILE A 196 5.47 1.62 17.49
C ILE A 196 6.25 2.40 18.55
N THR A 197 7.56 2.37 18.48
CA THR A 197 8.41 3.22 19.33
C THR A 197 8.12 4.68 19.04
N PRO A 198 7.78 5.51 20.04
CA PRO A 198 7.52 6.92 19.82
C PRO A 198 8.74 7.66 19.27
N ASN A 199 8.52 8.48 18.24
CA ASN A 199 9.49 9.41 17.70
C ASN A 199 9.19 10.82 18.20
N ALA A 200 10.20 11.60 18.61
CA ALA A 200 10.01 12.96 19.12
C ALA A 200 9.42 13.94 18.09
N LYS A 201 9.48 13.60 16.81
CA LYS A 201 8.93 14.38 15.70
C LYS A 201 7.49 14.00 15.35
N ASN A 202 6.90 13.02 16.06
CA ASN A 202 5.51 12.62 15.83
C ASN A 202 4.54 13.77 16.07
N LYS A 203 3.50 13.84 15.25
CA LYS A 203 2.35 14.70 15.49
C LYS A 203 1.27 13.87 16.15
N THR A 204 0.98 14.15 17.44
CA THR A 204 0.06 13.37 18.26
C THR A 204 -1.38 13.47 17.80
N GLY A 205 -2.18 12.44 18.08
CA GLY A 205 -3.61 12.39 17.80
C GLY A 205 -4.12 10.96 17.66
N ILE A 206 -5.42 10.85 17.49
CA ILE A 206 -6.13 9.58 17.25
C ILE A 206 -6.88 9.72 15.93
N ALA A 207 -6.76 8.71 15.06
CA ALA A 207 -7.44 8.68 13.79
C ALA A 207 -8.01 7.28 13.50
N TYR A 208 -9.07 7.27 12.71
CA TYR A 208 -9.68 6.06 12.15
C TYR A 208 -9.72 6.20 10.63
N GLY A 209 -9.44 5.12 9.92
CA GLY A 209 -9.51 5.12 8.47
C GLY A 209 -9.10 3.79 7.86
N GLU A 210 -9.44 3.62 6.62
CA GLU A 210 -8.93 2.54 5.80
C GLU A 210 -7.42 2.73 5.60
N LEU A 211 -6.64 1.67 5.84
CA LEU A 211 -5.19 1.71 5.65
C LEU A 211 -4.85 1.51 4.17
N VAL A 212 -4.15 2.45 3.58
CA VAL A 212 -3.65 2.37 2.20
C VAL A 212 -2.22 2.88 2.14
N GLY A 213 -1.49 2.47 1.12
CA GLY A 213 -0.12 2.94 0.96
C GLY A 213 0.82 1.93 0.33
N GLY A 214 2.12 2.12 0.57
CA GLY A 214 3.19 1.28 0.07
C GLY A 214 4.44 2.09 -0.27
N ASN A 215 5.16 1.67 -1.31
CA ASN A 215 6.35 2.34 -1.78
C ASN A 215 6.01 3.73 -2.35
N LEU A 216 6.65 4.78 -1.81
CA LEU A 216 6.36 6.19 -2.14
C LEU A 216 6.61 6.50 -3.62
N LYS A 217 7.74 6.05 -4.17
CA LYS A 217 8.08 6.22 -5.59
C LYS A 217 7.03 5.60 -6.49
N THR A 218 6.58 4.41 -6.13
CA THR A 218 5.53 3.72 -6.88
C THR A 218 4.20 4.47 -6.80
N ILE A 219 3.77 4.91 -5.61
CA ILE A 219 2.54 5.71 -5.43
C ILE A 219 2.61 7.00 -6.24
N GLU A 220 3.75 7.69 -6.19
CA GLU A 220 3.97 8.92 -6.96
C GLU A 220 3.84 8.68 -8.46
N SER A 221 4.41 7.58 -8.98
CA SER A 221 4.37 7.22 -10.40
C SER A 221 2.96 6.85 -10.90
N LEU A 222 2.06 6.46 -10.00
CA LEU A 222 0.67 6.12 -10.33
C LEU A 222 -0.27 7.33 -10.39
N SER A 223 0.20 8.53 -10.01
CA SER A 223 -0.62 9.75 -9.99
C SER A 223 -1.28 10.02 -11.33
N GLY A 224 -2.60 10.18 -11.35
CA GLY A 224 -3.40 10.41 -12.55
C GLY A 224 -3.69 9.17 -13.40
N SER A 225 -3.21 7.98 -13.02
CA SER A 225 -3.53 6.72 -13.68
C SER A 225 -4.80 6.07 -13.10
N LYS A 226 -5.26 4.97 -13.71
CA LYS A 226 -6.35 4.14 -13.17
C LYS A 226 -6.02 3.51 -11.81
N SER A 227 -4.74 3.40 -11.48
CA SER A 227 -4.26 2.82 -10.21
C SER A 227 -3.98 3.88 -9.14
N ASP A 228 -4.35 5.14 -9.40
CA ASP A 228 -4.15 6.24 -8.48
C ASP A 228 -5.10 6.15 -7.28
N ILE A 229 -4.57 5.89 -6.09
CA ILE A 229 -5.38 5.70 -4.87
C ILE A 229 -6.02 7.02 -4.42
N ASP A 230 -7.29 6.97 -4.06
CA ASP A 230 -7.92 8.02 -3.27
C ASP A 230 -7.50 7.88 -1.81
N THR A 231 -6.93 8.95 -1.26
CA THR A 231 -6.44 9.01 0.12
C THR A 231 -7.39 9.74 1.06
N THR A 232 -8.53 10.24 0.57
CA THR A 232 -9.49 11.01 1.35
C THR A 232 -10.06 10.19 2.50
N GLY A 233 -9.89 10.66 3.74
CA GLY A 233 -10.37 9.99 4.95
C GLY A 233 -9.62 8.70 5.30
N LYS A 234 -8.49 8.43 4.66
CA LYS A 234 -7.71 7.20 4.85
C LYS A 234 -6.47 7.44 5.70
N ILE A 235 -5.92 6.36 6.25
CA ILE A 235 -4.60 6.32 6.85
C ILE A 235 -3.63 5.93 5.75
N LEU A 236 -2.77 6.87 5.34
CA LEU A 236 -1.74 6.62 4.33
C LEU A 236 -0.45 6.18 5.02
N PHE A 237 0.12 5.04 4.60
CA PHE A 237 1.49 4.70 4.96
C PHE A 237 2.40 4.78 3.73
N VAL A 238 3.63 5.24 3.94
CA VAL A 238 4.64 5.32 2.88
C VAL A 238 6.00 4.85 3.39
N GLU A 239 6.75 4.20 2.53
CA GLU A 239 8.12 3.74 2.73
C GLU A 239 8.90 3.85 1.42
N ASP A 240 10.23 3.87 1.45
CA ASP A 240 11.00 3.83 0.19
C ASP A 240 12.42 3.30 0.38
N THR A 241 13.09 3.03 -0.75
CA THR A 241 14.47 2.54 -0.77
C THR A 241 15.24 3.08 -1.96
N GLY A 242 16.48 3.52 -1.70
CA GLY A 242 17.42 3.86 -2.75
C GLY A 242 17.20 5.24 -3.37
N GLU A 243 16.48 6.14 -2.72
CA GLU A 243 16.25 7.51 -3.16
C GLU A 243 17.12 8.51 -2.39
N TYR A 244 17.52 9.61 -3.05
CA TYR A 244 18.13 10.76 -2.42
C TYR A 244 17.09 11.62 -1.69
N LEU A 245 17.50 12.39 -0.70
CA LEU A 245 16.61 13.28 0.05
C LEU A 245 15.87 14.29 -0.83
N TYR A 246 16.54 14.89 -1.82
CA TYR A 246 15.89 15.80 -2.77
C TYR A 246 14.79 15.11 -3.61
N SER A 247 15.00 13.83 -3.93
CA SER A 247 14.02 13.02 -4.67
C SER A 247 12.79 12.74 -3.79
N LEU A 248 13.00 12.37 -2.53
CA LEU A 248 11.94 12.19 -1.54
C LEU A 248 11.15 13.49 -1.31
N ASP A 249 11.86 14.64 -1.19
CA ASP A 249 11.24 15.95 -1.08
C ASP A 249 10.30 16.23 -2.26
N ARG A 250 10.76 15.95 -3.49
CA ARG A 250 9.96 16.12 -4.71
C ARG A 250 8.72 15.23 -4.72
N MET A 251 8.83 13.97 -4.30
CA MET A 251 7.69 13.05 -4.21
C MET A 251 6.66 13.54 -3.20
N PHE A 252 7.07 13.99 -2.01
CA PHE A 252 6.14 14.58 -1.03
C PHE A 252 5.51 15.89 -1.53
N TRP A 253 6.24 16.70 -2.31
CA TRP A 253 5.64 17.84 -3.01
C TRP A 253 4.59 17.41 -4.03
N ASN A 254 4.85 16.32 -4.77
CA ASN A 254 3.85 15.77 -5.70
C ASN A 254 2.60 15.33 -4.93
N LEU A 255 2.72 14.54 -3.87
CA LEU A 255 1.58 14.13 -3.03
C LEU A 255 0.80 15.33 -2.49
N LYS A 256 1.48 16.39 -2.05
CA LYS A 256 0.84 17.62 -1.58
C LYS A 256 0.08 18.33 -2.70
N ARG A 257 0.72 18.54 -3.86
CA ARG A 257 0.15 19.28 -5.01
C ARG A 257 -0.98 18.52 -5.69
N SER A 258 -0.92 17.19 -5.72
CA SER A 258 -1.99 16.32 -6.23
C SER A 258 -3.16 16.15 -5.24
N GLY A 259 -3.09 16.78 -4.06
CA GLY A 259 -4.16 16.73 -3.07
C GLY A 259 -4.16 15.50 -2.16
N LYS A 260 -3.23 14.56 -2.35
CA LYS A 260 -3.18 13.29 -1.59
C LYS A 260 -2.93 13.47 -0.10
N LEU A 261 -2.31 14.59 0.32
CA LEU A 261 -2.09 14.90 1.74
C LEU A 261 -3.21 15.75 2.35
N ASN A 262 -4.16 16.28 1.57
CA ASN A 262 -5.08 17.32 2.05
C ASN A 262 -6.13 16.81 3.05
N LYS A 263 -6.62 15.58 2.85
CA LYS A 263 -7.78 15.04 3.57
C LYS A 263 -7.49 13.66 4.17
N LEU A 264 -6.24 13.40 4.55
CA LEU A 264 -5.89 12.19 5.26
C LEU A 264 -6.55 12.14 6.64
N SER A 265 -6.87 10.93 7.11
CA SER A 265 -7.12 10.70 8.54
C SER A 265 -5.80 10.68 9.32
N ALA A 266 -4.76 10.08 8.77
CA ALA A 266 -3.42 10.04 9.37
C ALA A 266 -2.35 9.73 8.32
N LEU A 267 -1.08 9.97 8.69
CA LEU A 267 0.09 9.60 7.89
C LEU A 267 1.05 8.75 8.72
N LEU A 268 1.44 7.58 8.19
CA LEU A 268 2.45 6.70 8.75
C LEU A 268 3.70 6.74 7.84
N ILE A 269 4.85 7.02 8.43
CA ILE A 269 6.16 7.04 7.76
C ILE A 269 6.91 5.78 8.19
N GLY A 270 7.11 4.87 7.24
CA GLY A 270 7.85 3.63 7.44
C GLY A 270 9.36 3.80 7.26
N GLY A 271 10.05 2.69 6.98
CA GLY A 271 11.49 2.71 6.76
C GLY A 271 11.88 3.33 5.41
N PHE A 272 12.80 4.28 5.46
CA PHE A 272 13.42 4.88 4.28
C PHE A 272 14.91 4.53 4.23
N LYS A 273 15.33 3.79 3.20
CA LYS A 273 16.75 3.59 2.90
C LYS A 273 17.23 4.71 1.98
N ILE A 274 17.73 5.77 2.59
CA ILE A 274 18.15 7.00 1.89
C ILE A 274 19.56 6.80 1.34
N LYS A 275 19.80 7.19 0.08
CA LYS A 275 21.14 7.33 -0.48
C LYS A 275 21.86 8.51 0.17
N LYS A 276 23.16 8.35 0.41
CA LYS A 276 24.00 9.47 0.84
C LYS A 276 24.07 10.50 -0.29
N ASP A 277 23.94 11.75 0.08
CA ASP A 277 24.19 12.86 -0.83
C ASP A 277 25.67 12.89 -1.24
N ASP A 278 25.96 13.46 -2.38
CA ASP A 278 27.32 13.70 -2.83
C ASP A 278 27.97 14.81 -1.98
N VAL A 279 29.28 14.72 -1.78
CA VAL A 279 30.01 15.67 -0.95
C VAL A 279 29.90 17.08 -1.54
N GLY A 280 29.41 18.03 -0.75
CA GLY A 280 29.17 19.41 -1.16
C GLY A 280 27.84 19.67 -1.86
N GLU A 281 26.99 18.63 -1.98
CA GLU A 281 25.65 18.73 -2.56
C GLU A 281 24.57 18.21 -1.56
N GLU A 282 24.84 18.32 -0.27
CA GLU A 282 23.96 17.86 0.79
C GLU A 282 22.62 18.60 0.76
N PHE A 283 21.52 17.85 0.80
CA PHE A 283 20.15 18.42 0.78
C PHE A 283 19.82 19.22 2.06
N GLY A 284 20.47 18.89 3.17
CA GLY A 284 20.41 19.66 4.42
C GLY A 284 19.12 19.56 5.22
N LYS A 285 18.23 18.59 4.91
CA LYS A 285 17.01 18.27 5.68
C LYS A 285 16.92 16.80 5.96
N SER A 286 16.36 16.42 7.11
CA SER A 286 15.98 15.04 7.40
C SER A 286 14.66 14.66 6.73
N ILE A 287 14.34 13.36 6.69
CA ILE A 287 13.05 12.89 6.17
C ILE A 287 11.87 13.42 6.99
N GLU A 288 12.03 13.54 8.31
CA GLU A 288 11.01 14.08 9.19
C GLU A 288 10.73 15.55 8.88
N GLU A 289 11.77 16.34 8.65
CA GLU A 289 11.64 17.77 8.29
C GLU A 289 10.98 17.93 6.92
N ILE A 290 11.33 17.09 5.95
CA ILE A 290 10.68 17.04 4.63
C ILE A 290 9.19 16.78 4.79
N VAL A 291 8.81 15.75 5.54
CA VAL A 291 7.40 15.37 5.75
C VAL A 291 6.65 16.46 6.49
N LEU A 292 7.18 16.91 7.65
CA LEU A 292 6.49 17.88 8.51
C LEU A 292 6.25 19.22 7.81
N GLU A 293 7.17 19.68 6.97
CA GLU A 293 6.98 20.87 6.14
C GLU A 293 5.76 20.73 5.21
N LYS A 294 5.55 19.54 4.61
CA LYS A 294 4.45 19.34 3.65
C LYS A 294 3.11 19.20 4.34
N VAL A 295 3.10 18.73 5.58
CA VAL A 295 1.86 18.48 6.35
C VAL A 295 1.59 19.51 7.44
N ALA A 296 2.37 20.58 7.53
CA ALA A 296 2.26 21.61 8.58
C ALA A 296 0.87 22.23 8.68
N ALA A 297 0.16 22.41 7.56
CA ALA A 297 -1.16 23.02 7.50
C ALA A 297 -2.32 22.07 7.88
N TYR A 298 -2.05 20.77 8.09
CA TYR A 298 -3.09 19.77 8.34
C TYR A 298 -3.08 19.33 9.81
N ASN A 299 -4.23 18.92 10.34
CA ASN A 299 -4.40 18.60 11.77
C ASN A 299 -4.40 17.11 12.10
N TYR A 300 -4.19 16.22 11.11
CA TYR A 300 -4.16 14.79 11.35
C TYR A 300 -2.83 14.33 12.01
N PRO A 301 -2.83 13.21 12.73
CA PRO A 301 -1.63 12.66 13.34
C PRO A 301 -0.64 12.14 12.30
N VAL A 302 0.66 12.27 12.62
CA VAL A 302 1.77 11.73 11.83
C VAL A 302 2.62 10.85 12.75
N CYS A 303 2.88 9.61 12.34
CA CYS A 303 3.71 8.68 13.08
C CYS A 303 4.91 8.28 12.23
N PHE A 304 6.11 8.52 12.73
CA PHE A 304 7.38 8.11 12.13
C PHE A 304 7.84 6.75 12.66
N ASP A 305 8.83 6.16 12.00
CA ASP A 305 9.49 4.90 12.35
C ASP A 305 8.53 3.70 12.43
N PHE A 306 7.44 3.75 11.65
CA PHE A 306 6.54 2.61 11.58
C PHE A 306 7.24 1.39 10.98
N ALA A 307 6.97 0.21 11.55
CA ALA A 307 7.63 -1.04 11.18
C ALA A 307 7.12 -1.61 9.85
N VAL A 308 7.31 -0.89 8.75
CA VAL A 308 6.92 -1.26 7.38
C VAL A 308 7.97 -0.80 6.37
N GLY A 309 8.14 -1.54 5.28
CA GLY A 309 8.97 -1.18 4.13
C GLY A 309 10.30 -1.92 4.05
N HIS A 310 11.27 -1.30 3.37
CA HIS A 310 12.59 -1.90 3.06
C HIS A 310 13.53 -1.93 4.28
N GLN A 311 13.01 -2.41 5.38
CA GLN A 311 13.75 -2.58 6.64
C GLN A 311 13.52 -3.98 7.20
N LYS A 312 14.25 -4.31 8.29
CA LYS A 312 14.20 -5.64 8.87
C LYS A 312 12.81 -5.97 9.42
N ASN A 313 12.22 -5.06 10.17
CA ASN A 313 10.88 -5.13 10.74
C ASN A 313 9.83 -4.62 9.73
N ASN A 314 9.56 -5.37 8.69
CA ASN A 314 8.47 -5.09 7.74
C ASN A 314 7.29 -6.03 8.02
N PHE A 315 6.42 -5.62 8.93
CA PHE A 315 5.23 -6.39 9.31
C PHE A 315 4.17 -6.37 8.20
N ALA A 316 3.39 -7.45 8.16
CA ALA A 316 2.27 -7.55 7.22
C ALA A 316 1.15 -6.58 7.60
N LEU A 317 0.67 -5.78 6.64
CA LEU A 317 -0.41 -4.81 6.80
C LEU A 317 -1.56 -5.14 5.86
N LYS A 318 -2.77 -5.24 6.38
CA LYS A 318 -3.97 -5.39 5.56
C LYS A 318 -4.37 -4.04 4.96
N CYS A 319 -4.01 -3.79 3.71
CA CYS A 319 -4.45 -2.63 2.93
C CYS A 319 -5.92 -2.76 2.57
N GLY A 320 -6.66 -1.66 2.58
CA GLY A 320 -8.10 -1.66 2.32
C GLY A 320 -8.94 -2.05 3.55
N VAL A 321 -8.35 -2.18 4.73
CA VAL A 321 -9.04 -2.53 5.98
C VAL A 321 -9.01 -1.36 6.96
N GLN A 322 -10.07 -1.23 7.75
CA GLN A 322 -10.21 -0.16 8.72
C GLN A 322 -9.26 -0.35 9.91
N HIS A 323 -8.55 0.71 10.24
CA HIS A 323 -7.62 0.75 11.36
C HIS A 323 -7.86 1.99 12.25
N LYS A 324 -7.46 1.87 13.51
CA LYS A 324 -7.30 2.97 14.44
C LYS A 324 -5.81 3.21 14.64
N LEU A 325 -5.35 4.42 14.38
CA LEU A 325 -4.03 4.90 14.76
C LEU A 325 -4.15 5.77 16.01
N SER A 326 -3.34 5.48 17.02
CA SER A 326 -3.17 6.31 18.21
C SER A 326 -1.70 6.72 18.32
N VAL A 327 -1.42 8.01 18.28
CA VAL A 327 -0.08 8.59 18.39
C VAL A 327 -0.02 9.44 19.66
N HIS A 328 0.68 8.93 20.66
CA HIS A 328 0.90 9.61 21.94
C HIS A 328 2.41 9.80 22.17
N LEU A 329 2.77 10.65 23.14
CA LEU A 329 4.17 10.93 23.46
C LEU A 329 4.96 9.68 23.90
N ASN A 330 4.29 8.77 24.61
CA ASN A 330 4.92 7.60 25.23
C ASN A 330 4.54 6.27 24.57
N GLU A 331 3.54 6.26 23.69
CA GLU A 331 3.07 5.05 23.03
C GLU A 331 2.40 5.39 21.70
N CYS A 332 2.73 4.64 20.66
CA CYS A 332 2.05 4.72 19.38
C CYS A 332 1.54 3.32 18.99
N MET A 333 0.30 3.25 18.50
CA MET A 333 -0.31 1.97 18.12
C MET A 333 -1.14 2.11 16.85
N LEU A 334 -1.03 1.10 15.99
CA LEU A 334 -1.95 0.85 14.89
C LEU A 334 -2.73 -0.44 15.19
N ILE A 335 -4.05 -0.38 15.18
CA ILE A 335 -4.92 -1.53 15.52
C ILE A 335 -5.96 -1.70 14.42
N GLU A 336 -6.08 -2.91 13.90
CA GLU A 336 -7.17 -3.28 13.00
C GLU A 336 -8.52 -3.20 13.75
N VAL A 337 -9.46 -2.46 13.20
CA VAL A 337 -10.83 -2.35 13.70
C VAL A 337 -11.80 -3.04 12.75
N LYS A 338 -13.01 -3.32 13.22
CA LYS A 338 -14.02 -4.00 12.39
C LYS A 338 -14.49 -3.10 11.26
#